data_1f34f4d4015553c6436b30ff81713a79
#
_entry.id   1f34f4d4015553c6436b30ff81713a79
#
_cell.length_a   1.000
_cell.length_b   1.000
_cell.length_c   1.000
_cell.angle_alpha   90.00
_cell.angle_beta   90.00
_cell.angle_gamma   90.00
#
_symmetry.space_group_name_H-M   'P 1'
#
loop_
_entity.id
_entity.type
_entity.pdbx_description
1 polymer ?
#
loop_
_entity_poly.entity_id
_entity_poly.type
_entity_poly.pdbx_seq_one_letter_code
_entity_poly.pdbx_strand_id
1 'polypeptide(L)'
;MTGVQTCALPIFKLIDPPPGFESNGFWFRNHEGVLIEVKVGPKVSPDRKSDSQWISVPAGAAGATIREKAPPVRPRRLSHVLIFTRDVSESIKFYERTLGLRLSDRASDIVAFMHGIHGSDHHLLALVKSSAPGFHHCSWDVSSVNDIGLGAMRMHDKGWTKGWGLGRHVLGSNYFHYVRDPWGSFAEYSCDIDYIPKEELWPSGDHKPEDSFYLWGPDVPREFTINYEGGES
;
A
#
# COMPACT_ATOMS: atom_id res chain seq x y z
N MET A 1 40.96 22.37 3.12
CA MET A 1 39.81 21.51 2.85
C MET A 1 39.88 20.36 3.86
N THR A 2 39.19 20.50 4.95
CA THR A 2 39.11 19.48 6.00
C THR A 2 37.94 18.59 5.68
N GLY A 3 38.23 17.37 5.22
CA GLY A 3 37.21 16.34 4.98
C GLY A 3 36.59 15.93 6.33
N VAL A 4 35.34 16.24 6.51
CA VAL A 4 34.52 15.64 7.59
C VAL A 4 34.28 14.20 7.18
N GLN A 5 35.08 13.31 7.74
CA GLN A 5 34.85 11.87 7.64
C GLN A 5 33.72 11.54 8.64
N THR A 6 32.49 11.52 8.17
CA THR A 6 31.37 10.98 8.94
C THR A 6 31.53 9.46 9.01
N CYS A 7 32.04 8.97 10.13
CA CYS A 7 32.00 7.55 10.50
C CYS A 7 30.56 7.16 10.87
N ALA A 8 29.63 7.27 9.95
CA ALA A 8 28.36 6.56 10.04
C ALA A 8 28.62 5.14 9.55
N LEU A 9 28.48 4.15 10.43
CA LEU A 9 28.39 2.75 9.99
C LEU A 9 27.28 2.67 8.95
N PRO A 10 27.50 1.95 7.82
CA PRO A 10 26.46 1.82 6.82
C PRO A 10 25.22 1.20 7.47
N ILE A 11 24.07 1.85 7.27
CA ILE A 11 22.78 1.42 7.83
C ILE A 11 22.41 0.02 7.30
N PHE A 12 22.95 -0.34 6.13
CA PHE A 12 22.80 -1.64 5.48
C PHE A 12 24.03 -1.96 4.62
N LYS A 13 24.23 -3.25 4.34
CA LYS A 13 25.28 -3.73 3.45
C LYS A 13 24.72 -3.90 2.04
N LEU A 14 25.36 -3.27 1.04
CA LEU A 14 25.07 -3.56 -0.36
C LEU A 14 25.48 -4.99 -0.70
N ILE A 15 24.68 -5.65 -1.51
CA ILE A 15 24.91 -7.01 -2.00
C ILE A 15 24.83 -7.01 -3.54
N ASP A 16 25.37 -8.05 -4.15
CA ASP A 16 25.21 -8.29 -5.57
C ASP A 16 23.74 -8.66 -5.89
N PRO A 17 23.27 -8.37 -7.11
CA PRO A 17 21.94 -8.84 -7.53
C PRO A 17 21.81 -10.36 -7.35
N PRO A 18 20.69 -10.85 -6.80
CA PRO A 18 20.47 -12.28 -6.71
C PRO A 18 20.46 -12.95 -8.10
N PRO A 19 20.83 -14.23 -8.22
CA PRO A 19 20.76 -14.94 -9.49
C PRO A 19 19.37 -14.87 -10.13
N GLY A 20 19.33 -14.52 -11.42
CA GLY A 20 18.09 -14.36 -12.18
C GLY A 20 17.49 -12.94 -12.13
N PHE A 21 18.09 -12.02 -11.41
CA PHE A 21 17.72 -10.61 -11.43
C PHE A 21 18.78 -9.80 -12.20
N GLU A 22 18.42 -9.37 -13.40
CA GLU A 22 19.23 -8.40 -14.16
C GLU A 22 18.81 -6.99 -13.78
N SER A 23 19.67 -6.26 -13.08
CA SER A 23 19.37 -4.92 -12.63
C SER A 23 20.64 -4.10 -12.43
N ASN A 24 20.53 -2.80 -12.72
CA ASN A 24 21.53 -1.79 -12.41
C ASN A 24 21.21 -1.00 -11.12
N GLY A 25 20.28 -1.48 -10.32
CA GLY A 25 19.90 -0.90 -9.03
C GLY A 25 20.86 -1.28 -7.90
N PHE A 26 20.61 -0.72 -6.74
CA PHE A 26 21.30 -1.08 -5.49
C PHE A 26 20.49 -2.14 -4.76
N TRP A 27 21.14 -3.23 -4.38
CA TRP A 27 20.54 -4.34 -3.68
C TRP A 27 21.02 -4.41 -2.24
N PHE A 28 20.09 -4.63 -1.32
CA PHE A 28 20.38 -4.87 0.09
C PHE A 28 19.24 -5.65 0.75
N ARG A 29 19.47 -6.07 1.98
CA ARG A 29 18.41 -6.65 2.82
C ARG A 29 18.06 -5.70 3.93
N ASN A 30 16.76 -5.64 4.26
CA ASN A 30 16.33 -4.93 5.47
C ASN A 30 16.81 -5.70 6.73
N HIS A 31 16.50 -5.15 7.91
CA HIS A 31 16.90 -5.74 9.19
C HIS A 31 16.27 -7.13 9.47
N GLU A 32 15.25 -7.53 8.73
CA GLU A 32 14.61 -8.85 8.82
C GLU A 32 15.03 -9.81 7.68
N GLY A 33 15.93 -9.38 6.80
CA GLY A 33 16.43 -10.18 5.69
C GLY A 33 15.63 -10.07 4.40
N VAL A 34 14.58 -9.25 4.35
CA VAL A 34 13.79 -9.02 3.12
C VAL A 34 14.65 -8.30 2.09
N LEU A 35 14.66 -8.83 0.87
CA LEU A 35 15.44 -8.31 -0.24
C LEU A 35 14.82 -7.03 -0.80
N ILE A 36 15.63 -6.00 -0.99
CA ILE A 36 15.21 -4.70 -1.51
C ILE A 36 16.12 -4.29 -2.66
N GLU A 37 15.50 -3.88 -3.75
CA GLU A 37 16.16 -3.19 -4.86
C GLU A 37 15.75 -1.72 -4.87
N VAL A 38 16.73 -0.82 -4.99
CA VAL A 38 16.51 0.60 -5.25
C VAL A 38 17.15 0.97 -6.57
N LYS A 39 16.34 1.47 -7.48
CA LYS A 39 16.81 1.90 -8.82
C LYS A 39 16.16 3.20 -9.25
N VAL A 40 16.84 3.90 -10.14
CA VAL A 40 16.28 5.06 -10.83
C VAL A 40 15.23 4.59 -11.84
N GLY A 41 14.07 5.22 -11.81
CA GLY A 41 12.97 4.94 -12.73
C GLY A 41 12.09 6.16 -12.96
N PRO A 42 11.18 6.11 -13.94
CA PRO A 42 10.21 7.17 -14.13
C PRO A 42 9.29 7.28 -12.90
N LYS A 43 8.97 8.52 -12.52
CA LYS A 43 7.96 8.74 -11.48
C LYS A 43 6.58 8.35 -12.02
N VAL A 44 5.90 7.45 -11.33
CA VAL A 44 4.53 7.00 -11.68
C VAL A 44 3.49 7.47 -10.66
N SER A 45 3.91 7.91 -9.46
CA SER A 45 3.04 8.53 -8.48
C SER A 45 2.65 9.95 -8.93
N PRO A 46 1.43 10.42 -8.64
CA PRO A 46 0.99 11.77 -8.99
C PRO A 46 1.73 12.84 -8.19
N ASP A 47 1.69 14.09 -8.67
CA ASP A 47 2.20 15.28 -7.95
C ASP A 47 1.12 15.96 -7.09
N ARG A 48 -0.07 15.40 -7.05
CA ARG A 48 -1.23 15.86 -6.30
C ARG A 48 -2.15 14.70 -5.98
N LYS A 49 -3.13 14.91 -5.11
CA LYS A 49 -4.20 13.91 -4.87
C LYS A 49 -4.80 13.46 -6.20
N SER A 50 -4.93 12.15 -6.39
CA SER A 50 -5.56 11.59 -7.57
C SER A 50 -7.03 11.96 -7.63
N ASP A 51 -7.50 12.40 -8.79
CA ASP A 51 -8.91 12.74 -8.98
C ASP A 51 -9.77 11.48 -8.91
N SER A 52 -10.76 11.49 -8.02
CA SER A 52 -11.80 10.47 -7.95
C SER A 52 -12.97 10.86 -8.84
N GLN A 53 -13.32 9.99 -9.76
CA GLN A 53 -14.39 10.27 -10.70
C GLN A 53 -15.76 9.95 -10.10
N TRP A 54 -16.61 10.95 -10.00
CA TRP A 54 -18.04 10.78 -9.78
C TRP A 54 -18.75 10.87 -11.13
N ILE A 55 -19.40 9.78 -11.54
CA ILE A 55 -20.19 9.78 -12.77
C ILE A 55 -21.50 10.50 -12.47
N SER A 56 -21.56 11.77 -12.84
CA SER A 56 -22.79 12.55 -12.79
C SER A 56 -23.37 12.61 -14.22
N VAL A 57 -24.63 12.26 -14.35
CA VAL A 57 -25.36 12.38 -15.62
C VAL A 57 -26.55 13.33 -15.48
N PRO A 58 -26.93 14.05 -16.55
CA PRO A 58 -28.10 14.92 -16.54
C PRO A 58 -29.39 14.18 -16.23
N ALA A 59 -30.39 14.87 -15.72
CA ALA A 59 -31.72 14.33 -15.57
C ALA A 59 -32.24 13.80 -16.93
N GLY A 60 -32.84 12.63 -16.93
CA GLY A 60 -33.31 11.95 -18.13
C GLY A 60 -32.29 11.06 -18.84
N ALA A 61 -31.04 11.03 -18.36
CA ALA A 61 -30.01 10.12 -18.87
C ALA A 61 -29.72 8.98 -17.89
N ALA A 62 -29.35 7.78 -18.42
CA ALA A 62 -28.96 6.64 -17.60
C ALA A 62 -27.51 6.77 -17.15
N GLY A 63 -27.25 6.69 -15.83
CA GLY A 63 -25.90 6.78 -15.25
C GLY A 63 -25.10 5.49 -15.30
N ALA A 64 -25.71 4.36 -15.63
CA ALA A 64 -25.02 3.07 -15.75
C ALA A 64 -25.36 2.41 -17.08
N THR A 65 -24.39 1.68 -17.63
CA THR A 65 -24.62 0.80 -18.78
C THR A 65 -25.18 -0.54 -18.31
N ILE A 66 -25.67 -1.35 -19.27
CA ILE A 66 -26.02 -2.73 -18.95
C ILE A 66 -24.78 -3.54 -18.60
N ARG A 67 -24.93 -4.55 -17.71
CA ARG A 67 -23.82 -5.34 -17.16
C ARG A 67 -22.87 -5.90 -18.22
N GLU A 68 -23.43 -6.42 -19.31
CA GLU A 68 -22.66 -7.01 -20.41
C GLU A 68 -21.71 -6.01 -21.10
N LYS A 69 -22.11 -4.72 -21.15
CA LYS A 69 -21.35 -3.64 -21.78
C LYS A 69 -20.47 -2.86 -20.81
N ALA A 70 -20.42 -3.26 -19.52
CA ALA A 70 -19.58 -2.61 -18.53
C ALA A 70 -18.11 -2.67 -18.96
N PRO A 71 -17.36 -1.53 -18.98
CA PRO A 71 -15.98 -1.50 -19.45
C PRO A 71 -15.07 -2.31 -18.54
N PRO A 72 -13.93 -2.81 -19.03
CA PRO A 72 -12.92 -3.41 -18.18
C PRO A 72 -12.29 -2.33 -17.26
N VAL A 73 -12.10 -2.69 -15.99
CA VAL A 73 -11.34 -1.86 -15.06
C VAL A 73 -9.86 -2.02 -15.36
N ARG A 74 -9.16 -0.90 -15.42
CA ARG A 74 -7.70 -0.86 -15.59
C ARG A 74 -7.11 0.03 -14.50
N PRO A 75 -6.27 -0.52 -13.60
CA PRO A 75 -5.54 0.29 -12.64
C PRO A 75 -4.68 1.35 -13.33
N ARG A 76 -4.59 2.52 -12.73
CA ARG A 76 -3.74 3.62 -13.22
C ARG A 76 -2.27 3.39 -12.85
N ARG A 77 -2.04 2.84 -11.65
CA ARG A 77 -0.71 2.62 -11.08
C ARG A 77 -0.76 1.68 -9.86
N LEU A 78 0.39 1.18 -9.45
CA LEU A 78 0.58 0.67 -8.10
C LEU A 78 0.51 1.86 -7.12
N SER A 79 -0.36 1.80 -6.13
CA SER A 79 -0.52 2.83 -5.09
C SER A 79 0.46 2.58 -3.95
N HIS A 80 0.33 1.45 -3.28
CA HIS A 80 1.16 1.10 -2.13
C HIS A 80 1.33 -0.40 -1.97
N VAL A 81 2.23 -0.76 -1.07
CA VAL A 81 2.41 -2.13 -0.60
C VAL A 81 2.34 -2.18 0.92
N LEU A 82 1.82 -3.28 1.46
CA LEU A 82 1.85 -3.56 2.89
C LEU A 82 2.60 -4.86 3.13
N ILE A 83 3.54 -4.83 4.08
CA ILE A 83 4.35 -5.97 4.45
C ILE A 83 4.21 -6.28 5.95
N PHE A 84 4.34 -7.56 6.27
CA PHE A 84 4.47 -8.02 7.64
C PHE A 84 5.88 -7.79 8.18
N THR A 85 5.98 -7.48 9.47
CA THR A 85 7.23 -7.30 10.21
C THR A 85 7.09 -7.76 11.65
N ARG A 86 8.19 -8.24 12.26
CA ARG A 86 8.20 -8.58 13.69
C ARG A 86 8.19 -7.37 14.59
N ASP A 87 8.74 -6.25 14.12
CA ASP A 87 8.87 -5.02 14.90
C ASP A 87 8.56 -3.81 14.00
N VAL A 88 7.34 -3.27 14.18
CA VAL A 88 6.86 -2.10 13.43
C VAL A 88 7.73 -0.88 13.71
N SER A 89 8.11 -0.65 14.98
CA SER A 89 8.89 0.52 15.37
C SER A 89 10.32 0.49 14.82
N GLU A 90 10.96 -0.67 14.77
CA GLU A 90 12.29 -0.81 14.18
C GLU A 90 12.23 -0.69 12.65
N SER A 91 11.17 -1.24 12.03
CA SER A 91 10.94 -1.10 10.59
C SER A 91 10.74 0.37 10.18
N ILE A 92 9.97 1.15 10.93
CA ILE A 92 9.81 2.60 10.70
C ILE A 92 11.20 3.25 10.67
N LYS A 93 12.01 3.09 11.71
CA LYS A 93 13.36 3.67 11.81
C LYS A 93 14.26 3.23 10.65
N PHE A 94 14.16 1.97 10.25
CA PHE A 94 14.93 1.45 9.12
C PHE A 94 14.56 2.18 7.82
N TYR A 95 13.28 2.24 7.44
CA TYR A 95 12.83 2.86 6.20
C TYR A 95 12.99 4.38 6.19
N GLU A 96 12.88 5.05 7.34
CA GLU A 96 13.23 6.47 7.49
C GLU A 96 14.70 6.74 7.14
N ARG A 97 15.61 5.92 7.69
CA ARG A 97 17.06 6.11 7.53
C ARG A 97 17.57 5.67 6.16
N THR A 98 16.98 4.64 5.57
CA THR A 98 17.49 4.03 4.33
C THR A 98 16.84 4.61 3.08
N LEU A 99 15.53 4.81 3.08
CA LEU A 99 14.77 5.27 1.92
C LEU A 99 14.26 6.71 2.08
N GLY A 100 14.44 7.35 3.24
CA GLY A 100 13.94 8.69 3.51
C GLY A 100 12.41 8.77 3.57
N LEU A 101 11.73 7.66 3.81
CA LEU A 101 10.29 7.68 4.06
C LEU A 101 9.98 8.41 5.35
N ARG A 102 8.76 8.86 5.51
CA ARG A 102 8.26 9.52 6.73
C ARG A 102 7.03 8.81 7.23
N LEU A 103 6.89 8.75 8.55
CA LEU A 103 5.68 8.24 9.19
C LEU A 103 4.51 9.17 8.90
N SER A 104 3.43 8.63 8.37
CA SER A 104 2.15 9.32 8.20
C SER A 104 1.29 9.13 9.44
N ASP A 105 0.96 7.89 9.75
CA ASP A 105 0.14 7.52 10.90
C ASP A 105 0.52 6.11 11.38
N ARG A 106 0.13 5.81 12.62
CA ARG A 106 0.25 4.46 13.18
C ARG A 106 -0.94 4.14 14.09
N ALA A 107 -1.16 2.87 14.35
CA ALA A 107 -2.02 2.40 15.41
C ALA A 107 -1.21 1.51 16.35
N SER A 108 -0.74 2.09 17.44
CA SER A 108 0.14 1.46 18.43
C SER A 108 1.39 0.82 17.79
N ASP A 109 1.72 -0.43 18.16
CA ASP A 109 2.76 -1.25 17.53
C ASP A 109 2.17 -2.31 16.59
N ILE A 110 0.94 -2.08 16.09
CA ILE A 110 0.21 -3.03 15.24
C ILE A 110 0.41 -2.71 13.77
N VAL A 111 0.24 -1.45 13.38
CA VAL A 111 0.34 -1.00 11.99
C VAL A 111 0.93 0.40 11.90
N ALA A 112 1.69 0.66 10.84
CA ALA A 112 2.21 1.98 10.52
C ALA A 112 2.16 2.24 9.02
N PHE A 113 2.01 3.51 8.65
CA PHE A 113 1.87 3.99 7.28
C PHE A 113 2.96 5.01 6.99
N MET A 114 3.65 4.89 5.85
CA MET A 114 4.80 5.72 5.52
C MET A 114 4.67 6.33 4.13
N HIS A 115 4.95 7.63 4.02
CA HIS A 115 4.88 8.39 2.77
C HIS A 115 6.26 8.81 2.24
N GLY A 116 6.29 9.25 0.98
CA GLY A 116 7.48 9.76 0.33
C GLY A 116 7.73 11.25 0.59
N ILE A 117 8.96 11.62 0.91
CA ILE A 117 9.36 13.02 1.27
C ILE A 117 9.13 14.04 0.13
N HIS A 118 8.97 13.61 -1.10
CA HIS A 118 8.79 14.51 -2.26
C HIS A 118 7.31 14.74 -2.65
N GLY A 119 6.40 14.42 -1.77
CA GLY A 119 4.96 14.40 -2.00
C GLY A 119 4.52 13.05 -2.58
N SER A 120 3.54 12.44 -1.94
CA SER A 120 2.99 11.15 -2.33
C SER A 120 1.61 10.92 -1.73
N ASP A 121 0.99 9.83 -2.09
CA ASP A 121 -0.14 9.29 -1.34
C ASP A 121 0.21 9.17 0.15
N HIS A 122 -0.80 9.17 1.00
CA HIS A 122 -0.69 9.03 2.46
C HIS A 122 0.27 7.91 2.86
N HIS A 123 0.32 6.84 2.11
CA HIS A 123 1.33 5.82 2.26
C HIS A 123 1.72 5.18 0.92
N LEU A 124 3.01 4.91 0.78
CA LEU A 124 3.62 4.09 -0.27
C LEU A 124 3.99 2.72 0.27
N LEU A 125 4.32 2.68 1.56
CA LEU A 125 4.63 1.48 2.33
C LEU A 125 3.81 1.49 3.62
N ALA A 126 3.18 0.37 3.92
CA ALA A 126 2.62 0.12 5.24
C ALA A 126 3.24 -1.13 5.86
N LEU A 127 3.29 -1.15 7.18
CA LEU A 127 3.94 -2.16 8.00
C LEU A 127 2.91 -2.71 8.98
N VAL A 128 2.75 -4.01 9.06
CA VAL A 128 1.85 -4.64 10.04
C VAL A 128 2.57 -5.72 10.83
N LYS A 129 2.28 -5.77 12.12
CA LYS A 129 2.90 -6.72 13.05
C LYS A 129 2.51 -8.16 12.75
N SER A 130 3.50 -9.05 12.77
CA SER A 130 3.35 -10.49 12.65
C SER A 130 4.49 -11.19 13.38
N SER A 131 4.45 -12.51 13.46
CA SER A 131 5.54 -13.34 14.01
C SER A 131 6.77 -13.42 13.07
N ALA A 132 6.62 -13.06 11.80
CA ALA A 132 7.65 -13.12 10.76
C ALA A 132 7.46 -12.01 9.71
N PRO A 133 8.51 -11.64 8.94
CA PRO A 133 8.33 -10.84 7.74
C PRO A 133 7.52 -11.61 6.70
N GLY A 134 6.84 -10.89 5.82
CA GLY A 134 6.06 -11.47 4.73
C GLY A 134 5.36 -10.38 3.91
N PHE A 135 4.74 -10.78 2.82
CA PHE A 135 3.95 -9.90 1.98
C PHE A 135 2.48 -10.01 2.34
N HIS A 136 1.82 -8.86 2.61
CA HIS A 136 0.39 -8.83 2.90
C HIS A 136 -0.42 -8.49 1.65
N HIS A 137 -0.16 -7.31 1.04
CA HIS A 137 -0.86 -6.94 -0.17
C HIS A 137 -0.12 -5.88 -1.01
N CYS A 138 -0.53 -5.78 -2.27
CA CYS A 138 -0.32 -4.62 -3.12
C CYS A 138 -1.65 -3.95 -3.46
N SER A 139 -1.68 -2.63 -3.47
CA SER A 139 -2.84 -1.83 -3.80
C SER A 139 -2.68 -1.15 -5.15
N TRP A 140 -3.73 -1.23 -5.96
CA TRP A 140 -3.80 -0.70 -7.31
C TRP A 140 -4.84 0.42 -7.37
N ASP A 141 -4.38 1.62 -7.70
CA ASP A 141 -5.21 2.81 -7.80
C ASP A 141 -6.13 2.74 -9.05
N VAL A 142 -7.43 2.88 -8.83
CA VAL A 142 -8.46 2.94 -9.88
C VAL A 142 -9.19 4.28 -9.85
N SER A 143 -9.99 4.56 -10.90
CA SER A 143 -10.53 5.92 -11.07
C SER A 143 -11.69 6.25 -10.14
N SER A 144 -12.41 5.27 -9.64
CA SER A 144 -13.64 5.51 -8.88
C SER A 144 -14.05 4.33 -8.02
N VAL A 145 -14.97 4.57 -7.08
CA VAL A 145 -15.65 3.52 -6.32
C VAL A 145 -16.42 2.56 -7.25
N ASN A 146 -16.96 3.08 -8.36
CA ASN A 146 -17.62 2.24 -9.36
C ASN A 146 -16.63 1.24 -10.00
N ASP A 147 -15.38 1.67 -10.26
CA ASP A 147 -14.34 0.78 -10.78
C ASP A 147 -13.95 -0.29 -9.76
N ILE A 148 -13.90 0.06 -8.47
CA ILE A 148 -13.70 -0.94 -7.41
C ILE A 148 -14.79 -2.01 -7.47
N GLY A 149 -16.07 -1.60 -7.54
CA GLY A 149 -17.21 -2.52 -7.63
C GLY A 149 -17.19 -3.39 -8.89
N LEU A 150 -16.90 -2.81 -10.05
CA LEU A 150 -16.76 -3.55 -11.30
C LEU A 150 -15.58 -4.53 -11.27
N GLY A 151 -14.47 -4.13 -10.70
CA GLY A 151 -13.29 -4.98 -10.52
C GLY A 151 -13.60 -6.17 -9.61
N ALA A 152 -14.21 -5.93 -8.46
CA ALA A 152 -14.65 -6.95 -7.51
C ALA A 152 -15.60 -7.97 -8.17
N MET A 153 -16.62 -7.47 -8.88
CA MET A 153 -17.54 -8.32 -9.62
C MET A 153 -16.84 -9.23 -10.62
N ARG A 154 -15.88 -8.70 -11.39
CA ARG A 154 -15.15 -9.48 -12.40
C ARG A 154 -14.23 -10.52 -11.80
N MET A 155 -13.58 -10.20 -10.66
CA MET A 155 -12.80 -11.18 -9.91
C MET A 155 -13.68 -12.30 -9.39
N HIS A 156 -14.84 -11.96 -8.84
CA HIS A 156 -15.85 -12.94 -8.41
C HIS A 156 -16.31 -13.84 -9.57
N ASP A 157 -16.63 -13.26 -10.75
CA ASP A 157 -17.04 -14.00 -11.94
C ASP A 157 -15.94 -14.96 -12.46
N LYS A 158 -14.68 -14.71 -12.10
CA LYS A 158 -13.52 -15.59 -12.38
C LYS A 158 -13.23 -16.60 -11.27
N GLY A 159 -14.05 -16.67 -10.23
CA GLY A 159 -13.91 -17.59 -9.11
C GLY A 159 -13.08 -17.08 -7.92
N TRP A 160 -12.57 -15.84 -7.98
CA TRP A 160 -11.85 -15.20 -6.90
C TRP A 160 -12.85 -14.53 -5.93
N THR A 161 -13.42 -15.34 -5.06
CA THR A 161 -14.53 -14.92 -4.19
C THR A 161 -14.13 -14.57 -2.77
N LYS A 162 -12.89 -14.93 -2.37
CA LYS A 162 -12.35 -14.60 -1.05
C LYS A 162 -11.71 -13.22 -1.07
N GLY A 163 -11.91 -12.45 -0.02
CA GLY A 163 -11.37 -11.11 0.11
C GLY A 163 -12.13 -10.30 1.14
N TRP A 164 -11.99 -8.99 1.08
CA TRP A 164 -12.63 -8.05 2.01
C TRP A 164 -12.98 -6.74 1.30
N GLY A 165 -14.18 -6.23 1.55
CA GLY A 165 -14.72 -4.98 0.98
C GLY A 165 -16.09 -5.25 0.31
N LEU A 166 -16.69 -4.25 -0.30
CA LEU A 166 -16.29 -2.85 -0.43
C LEU A 166 -16.31 -2.15 0.94
N GLY A 167 -15.33 -1.31 1.21
CA GLY A 167 -15.25 -0.52 2.43
C GLY A 167 -14.47 0.79 2.24
N ARG A 168 -14.35 1.56 3.33
CA ARG A 168 -13.54 2.77 3.39
C ARG A 168 -12.63 2.73 4.62
N HIS A 169 -11.34 2.95 4.44
CA HIS A 169 -10.39 3.08 5.54
C HIS A 169 -10.55 4.40 6.30
N VAL A 170 -10.10 4.44 7.55
CA VAL A 170 -9.94 5.67 8.33
C VAL A 170 -8.58 6.29 7.98
N LEU A 171 -7.48 5.57 8.19
CA LEU A 171 -6.14 6.05 7.88
C LEU A 171 -5.84 5.93 6.39
N GLY A 172 -5.59 7.05 5.73
CA GLY A 172 -5.45 7.17 4.29
C GLY A 172 -6.75 7.42 3.54
N SER A 173 -7.92 7.29 4.18
CA SER A 173 -9.27 7.63 3.66
C SER A 173 -9.75 6.88 2.42
N ASN A 174 -8.93 5.99 1.84
CA ASN A 174 -9.25 5.32 0.58
C ASN A 174 -10.41 4.33 0.69
N TYR A 175 -11.20 4.27 -0.38
CA TYR A 175 -12.12 3.15 -0.62
C TYR A 175 -11.33 1.94 -1.08
N PHE A 176 -11.79 0.74 -0.70
CA PHE A 176 -11.04 -0.48 -0.96
C PHE A 176 -11.93 -1.68 -1.29
N HIS A 177 -11.35 -2.61 -2.03
CA HIS A 177 -11.79 -4.00 -2.11
C HIS A 177 -10.58 -4.90 -2.33
N TYR A 178 -10.41 -5.87 -1.45
CA TYR A 178 -9.34 -6.87 -1.50
C TYR A 178 -9.84 -8.16 -2.13
N VAL A 179 -8.97 -8.79 -2.89
CA VAL A 179 -9.16 -10.15 -3.40
C VAL A 179 -7.95 -10.98 -2.97
N ARG A 180 -8.20 -12.14 -2.37
CA ARG A 180 -7.14 -13.04 -1.95
C ARG A 180 -6.49 -13.69 -3.16
N ASP A 181 -5.17 -13.66 -3.22
CA ASP A 181 -4.37 -14.28 -4.26
C ASP A 181 -4.15 -15.79 -4.01
N PRO A 182 -3.58 -16.55 -4.97
CA PRO A 182 -3.35 -17.98 -4.80
C PRO A 182 -2.34 -18.35 -3.70
N TRP A 183 -1.50 -17.42 -3.27
CA TRP A 183 -0.44 -17.64 -2.28
C TRP A 183 -0.85 -17.23 -0.86
N GLY A 184 -2.05 -16.67 -0.69
CA GLY A 184 -2.59 -16.29 0.61
C GLY A 184 -2.45 -14.80 0.95
N SER A 185 -1.77 -14.03 0.10
CA SER A 185 -1.71 -12.57 0.17
C SER A 185 -2.93 -11.93 -0.52
N PHE A 186 -2.95 -10.60 -0.66
CA PHE A 186 -4.09 -9.91 -1.26
C PHE A 186 -3.66 -8.95 -2.37
N ALA A 187 -4.56 -8.74 -3.33
CA ALA A 187 -4.54 -7.63 -4.26
C ALA A 187 -5.71 -6.71 -3.94
N GLU A 188 -5.45 -5.42 -3.80
CA GLU A 188 -6.44 -4.40 -3.51
C GLU A 188 -6.69 -3.53 -4.73
N TYR A 189 -7.95 -3.22 -5.01
CA TYR A 189 -8.33 -2.03 -5.79
C TYR A 189 -8.73 -0.94 -4.82
N SER A 190 -8.14 0.25 -5.00
CA SER A 190 -8.41 1.40 -4.14
C SER A 190 -8.57 2.70 -4.93
N CYS A 191 -9.25 3.67 -4.34
CA CYS A 191 -9.32 5.04 -4.87
C CYS A 191 -9.51 6.06 -3.73
N ASP A 192 -9.31 7.33 -4.05
CA ASP A 192 -9.49 8.47 -3.13
C ASP A 192 -8.57 8.47 -1.91
N ILE A 193 -7.37 7.89 -2.01
CA ILE A 193 -6.37 7.97 -0.94
C ILE A 193 -5.95 9.42 -0.68
N ASP A 194 -5.70 9.76 0.58
CA ASP A 194 -5.16 11.07 0.96
C ASP A 194 -3.78 11.27 0.33
N TYR A 195 -3.46 12.52 0.04
CA TYR A 195 -2.18 12.92 -0.54
C TYR A 195 -1.46 13.90 0.38
N ILE A 196 -0.19 13.67 0.63
CA ILE A 196 0.67 14.52 1.44
C ILE A 196 1.59 15.30 0.51
N PRO A 197 1.39 16.62 0.32
CA PRO A 197 2.29 17.46 -0.47
C PRO A 197 3.70 17.54 0.12
N LYS A 198 4.68 17.77 -0.73
CA LYS A 198 6.10 17.89 -0.33
C LYS A 198 6.33 18.95 0.75
N GLU A 199 5.64 20.07 0.64
CA GLU A 199 5.87 21.25 1.49
C GLU A 199 5.04 21.21 2.79
N GLU A 200 4.16 20.20 2.95
CA GLU A 200 3.29 20.11 4.09
C GLU A 200 3.83 19.14 5.16
N LEU A 201 3.71 19.54 6.40
CA LEU A 201 3.94 18.68 7.55
C LEU A 201 2.64 17.96 7.88
N TRP A 202 2.57 16.69 7.57
CA TRP A 202 1.45 15.85 7.97
C TRP A 202 1.43 15.68 9.49
N PRO A 203 0.29 15.92 10.17
CA PRO A 203 0.19 15.77 11.62
C PRO A 203 0.08 14.28 12.00
N SER A 204 1.20 13.56 11.89
CA SER A 204 1.25 12.13 12.23
C SER A 204 0.65 11.84 13.60
N GLY A 205 -0.25 10.84 13.65
CA GLY A 205 -0.91 10.40 14.88
C GLY A 205 -0.59 8.95 15.26
N ASP A 206 -0.72 8.68 16.57
CA ASP A 206 -0.84 7.31 17.09
C ASP A 206 -2.30 7.08 17.48
N HIS A 207 -3.00 6.27 16.70
CA HIS A 207 -4.44 6.09 16.78
C HIS A 207 -4.78 4.81 17.54
N LYS A 208 -5.97 4.80 18.14
CA LYS A 208 -6.50 3.57 18.75
C LYS A 208 -6.84 2.56 17.65
N PRO A 209 -6.40 1.30 17.76
CA PRO A 209 -6.65 0.28 16.74
C PRO A 209 -8.13 0.10 16.39
N GLU A 210 -9.00 0.14 17.40
CA GLU A 210 -10.45 -0.03 17.25
C GLU A 210 -11.12 1.08 16.44
N ASP A 211 -10.53 2.28 16.37
CA ASP A 211 -11.08 3.46 15.71
C ASP A 211 -10.38 3.80 14.39
N SER A 212 -9.32 3.08 14.01
CA SER A 212 -8.42 3.51 12.95
C SER A 212 -8.41 2.64 11.70
N PHE A 213 -8.98 1.45 11.75
CA PHE A 213 -8.82 0.49 10.68
C PHE A 213 -9.74 0.79 9.49
N TYR A 214 -11.05 0.82 9.69
CA TYR A 214 -12.00 1.17 8.64
C TYR A 214 -13.19 1.96 9.19
N LEU A 215 -13.68 2.88 8.35
CA LEU A 215 -14.81 3.73 8.70
C LEU A 215 -16.15 3.01 8.53
N TRP A 216 -16.26 2.23 7.47
CA TRP A 216 -17.38 1.36 7.17
C TRP A 216 -16.98 0.26 6.17
N GLY A 217 -17.70 -0.83 6.19
CA GLY A 217 -17.49 -2.00 5.35
C GLY A 217 -18.02 -3.26 6.00
N PRO A 218 -17.87 -4.42 5.36
CA PRO A 218 -18.14 -5.71 6.00
C PRO A 218 -17.11 -5.98 7.10
N ASP A 219 -17.44 -6.90 8.00
CA ASP A 219 -16.51 -7.38 9.02
C ASP A 219 -15.22 -7.90 8.41
N VAL A 220 -14.10 -7.64 9.10
CA VAL A 220 -12.77 -8.08 8.66
C VAL A 220 -12.72 -9.62 8.68
N PRO A 221 -12.48 -10.29 7.55
CA PRO A 221 -12.36 -11.74 7.55
C PRO A 221 -11.09 -12.17 8.31
N ARG A 222 -11.21 -13.29 9.05
CA ARG A 222 -10.10 -13.79 9.89
C ARG A 222 -8.79 -13.94 9.11
N GLU A 223 -8.87 -14.45 7.89
CA GLU A 223 -7.71 -14.67 7.02
C GLU A 223 -6.99 -13.40 6.59
N PHE A 224 -7.61 -12.23 6.73
CA PHE A 224 -7.01 -10.97 6.33
C PHE A 224 -5.79 -10.57 7.16
N THR A 225 -5.73 -11.01 8.41
CA THR A 225 -4.62 -10.68 9.32
C THR A 225 -3.57 -11.77 9.44
N ILE A 226 -3.69 -12.87 8.69
CA ILE A 226 -2.78 -14.03 8.79
C ILE A 226 -1.59 -13.85 7.86
N ASN A 227 -0.39 -14.02 8.39
CA ASN A 227 0.84 -14.09 7.61
C ASN A 227 1.15 -15.54 7.19
N TYR A 228 0.64 -15.93 6.03
CA TYR A 228 0.86 -17.28 5.51
C TYR A 228 2.32 -17.57 5.13
N GLU A 229 3.10 -16.56 4.77
CA GLU A 229 4.55 -16.72 4.53
C GLU A 229 5.32 -16.97 5.82
N GLY A 230 4.81 -16.48 6.96
CA GLY A 230 5.36 -16.73 8.29
C GLY A 230 4.98 -18.09 8.89
N GLY A 231 4.17 -18.89 8.20
CA GLY A 231 3.68 -20.19 8.69
C GLY A 231 2.52 -20.06 9.70
N GLU A 232 1.87 -18.90 9.77
CA GLU A 232 0.66 -18.71 10.57
C GLU A 232 -0.55 -19.40 9.90
N SER A 233 -1.55 -19.84 10.69
CA SER A 233 -2.73 -20.58 10.19
C SER A 233 -4.01 -20.22 10.95
#